data_6dbd040d3cbec332b806a9aa18f31abb
#
_entry.id   6dbd040d3cbec332b806a9aa18f31abb
#
_cell.length_a   1.000
_cell.length_b   1.000
_cell.length_c   1.000
_cell.angle_alpha   90.00
_cell.angle_beta   90.00
_cell.angle_gamma   90.00
#
_symmetry.space_group_name_H-M   'P 1'
#
loop_
_entity.id
_entity.type
_entity.pdbx_description
1 polymer ?
#
loop_
_entity_poly.entity_id
_entity_poly.type
_entity_poly.pdbx_seq_one_letter_code
_entity_poly.pdbx_strand_id
1 'polypeptide(L)'
;VIQHFRKSTTLQMVLAIAASMVLLRALPYLLFEQLAFDSDQAINGLMAKHLIEGRAFPLFFYGQNYMLAVEAWAAAPFFLIGGATVTSLRLSIFAWNIAFVWLVIEALRRDGAINPWWALVPVSLLALAPPSVATQLMAAQGGIVEPFVWIVALWLLRRRPLWFGLVFAIAFRNREFTAYAIPALFAVELAAGEFDGARLRQWLAAGVMFMIGWQTIEAIKPRADLLGPGTRGQLIVGLAESQITNLVERADFDRAALIGRTEELMPQILKWFSGAEQLDTSLPISSHPWLAWIAGAAFIAATLRLIILVAGASRGNQERGIALRMRARFRTAGFAFYLIGVGATAISAFVASKPVLNGYSRYALLGLLLPVGVVAAVLSVEPSTALRRLVAGGVAVWALVIAGDHALVASRYIRHPLPNQSRVLADQLISEGTGVAIADYWHAYLVSFIARERVRVASSDFVRIQEYQDAFEQQAPPHVILSEKPCTGGRVVSDLYICRP
;
A
#
# COMPACT_ATOMS: atom_id res chain seq x y z
N VAL A 1 2.99 40.10 2.94
CA VAL A 1 3.55 39.47 1.71
C VAL A 1 4.79 38.67 2.03
N ILE A 2 5.81 39.25 2.70
CA ILE A 2 7.08 38.54 3.02
C ILE A 2 6.88 37.33 3.94
N GLN A 3 5.99 37.39 4.93
CA GLN A 3 5.68 36.24 5.80
C GLN A 3 4.93 35.12 5.04
N HIS A 4 4.10 35.50 4.07
CA HIS A 4 3.38 34.53 3.27
C HIS A 4 4.33 33.80 2.29
N PHE A 5 5.27 34.54 1.69
CA PHE A 5 6.30 33.97 0.80
C PHE A 5 7.24 33.02 1.57
N ARG A 6 7.69 33.41 2.78
CA ARG A 6 8.56 32.59 3.63
C ARG A 6 7.88 31.30 4.11
N LYS A 7 6.58 31.33 4.42
CA LYS A 7 5.79 30.14 4.76
C LYS A 7 5.61 29.19 3.57
N SER A 8 5.46 29.73 2.36
CA SER A 8 5.38 28.93 1.11
C SER A 8 6.70 28.22 0.83
N THR A 9 7.83 28.90 0.92
CA THR A 9 9.17 28.33 0.70
C THR A 9 9.49 27.21 1.69
N THR A 10 9.18 27.41 2.99
CA THR A 10 9.40 26.36 4.01
C THR A 10 8.61 25.09 3.72
N LEU A 11 7.34 25.22 3.32
CA LEU A 11 6.53 24.07 2.97
C LEU A 11 7.10 23.35 1.75
N GLN A 12 7.48 24.08 0.70
CA GLN A 12 8.08 23.50 -0.50
C GLN A 12 9.37 22.72 -0.18
N MET A 13 10.24 23.28 0.68
CA MET A 13 11.45 22.58 1.14
C MET A 13 11.12 21.26 1.85
N VAL A 14 10.16 21.29 2.77
CA VAL A 14 9.76 20.09 3.52
C VAL A 14 9.16 19.03 2.60
N LEU A 15 8.31 19.43 1.64
CA LEU A 15 7.75 18.52 0.64
C LEU A 15 8.84 17.92 -0.27
N ALA A 16 9.84 18.72 -0.67
CA ALA A 16 10.98 18.25 -1.46
C ALA A 16 11.84 17.25 -0.67
N ILE A 17 12.11 17.52 0.62
CA ILE A 17 12.85 16.57 1.48
C ILE A 17 12.06 15.27 1.64
N ALA A 18 10.76 15.34 1.91
CA ALA A 18 9.94 14.14 2.00
C ALA A 18 9.92 13.32 0.69
N ALA A 19 9.83 14.00 -0.48
CA ALA A 19 9.93 13.35 -1.77
C ALA A 19 11.30 12.71 -2.01
N SER A 20 12.40 13.37 -1.58
CA SER A 20 13.76 12.81 -1.68
C SER A 20 13.93 11.56 -0.79
N MET A 21 13.31 11.53 0.39
CA MET A 21 13.29 10.35 1.25
C MET A 21 12.56 9.18 0.57
N VAL A 22 11.39 9.45 -0.05
CA VAL A 22 10.65 8.45 -0.82
C VAL A 22 11.47 7.97 -2.02
N LEU A 23 12.13 8.89 -2.74
CA LEU A 23 13.00 8.54 -3.88
C LEU A 23 14.15 7.63 -3.45
N LEU A 24 14.83 7.95 -2.34
CA LEU A 24 15.94 7.16 -1.83
C LEU A 24 15.53 5.69 -1.59
N ARG A 25 14.38 5.47 -0.93
CA ARG A 25 13.89 4.10 -0.68
C ARG A 25 13.37 3.41 -1.95
N ALA A 26 12.87 4.18 -2.94
CA ALA A 26 12.31 3.64 -4.18
C ALA A 26 13.38 3.33 -5.23
N LEU A 27 14.58 3.92 -5.09
CA LEU A 27 15.62 3.91 -6.11
C LEU A 27 15.98 2.51 -6.63
N PRO A 28 16.22 1.47 -5.79
CA PRO A 28 16.52 0.14 -6.29
C PRO A 28 15.41 -0.43 -7.18
N TYR A 29 14.14 -0.23 -6.80
CA TYR A 29 12.98 -0.74 -7.54
C TYR A 29 12.76 -0.02 -8.88
N LEU A 30 13.11 1.27 -8.95
CA LEU A 30 13.01 2.05 -10.18
C LEU A 30 14.11 1.73 -11.18
N LEU A 31 15.31 1.37 -10.68
CA LEU A 31 16.48 1.06 -11.52
C LEU A 31 16.53 -0.41 -11.94
N PHE A 32 16.06 -1.34 -11.10
CA PHE A 32 16.19 -2.78 -11.31
C PHE A 32 14.80 -3.43 -11.39
N GLU A 33 14.35 -3.66 -12.62
CA GLU A 33 12.99 -4.17 -12.87
C GLU A 33 12.72 -5.56 -12.26
N GLN A 34 13.76 -6.40 -12.09
CA GLN A 34 13.65 -7.74 -11.50
C GLN A 34 13.42 -7.77 -9.99
N LEU A 35 13.68 -6.66 -9.27
CA LEU A 35 13.53 -6.65 -7.81
C LEU A 35 12.07 -6.75 -7.41
N ALA A 36 11.72 -7.85 -6.72
CA ALA A 36 10.39 -8.07 -6.15
C ALA A 36 9.24 -7.76 -7.13
N PHE A 37 9.40 -8.14 -8.41
CA PHE A 37 8.37 -8.01 -9.43
C PHE A 37 7.79 -9.38 -9.74
N ASP A 38 6.48 -9.51 -9.60
CA ASP A 38 5.73 -10.77 -9.72
C ASP A 38 4.54 -10.67 -10.69
N SER A 39 3.83 -11.79 -10.87
CA SER A 39 2.67 -11.88 -11.76
C SER A 39 1.51 -10.98 -11.36
N ASP A 40 1.25 -10.76 -10.07
CA ASP A 40 0.19 -9.84 -9.63
C ASP A 40 0.47 -8.41 -10.14
N GLN A 41 1.72 -7.98 -10.05
CA GLN A 41 2.14 -6.67 -10.57
C GLN A 41 2.13 -6.63 -12.11
N ALA A 42 2.54 -7.72 -12.75
CA ALA A 42 2.51 -7.85 -14.20
C ALA A 42 1.08 -7.78 -14.75
N ILE A 43 0.09 -8.34 -14.05
CA ILE A 43 -1.32 -8.23 -14.42
C ILE A 43 -1.78 -6.76 -14.40
N ASN A 44 -1.43 -5.97 -13.38
CA ASN A 44 -1.72 -4.54 -13.37
C ASN A 44 -1.06 -3.82 -14.56
N GLY A 45 0.17 -4.19 -14.90
CA GLY A 45 0.86 -3.68 -16.08
C GLY A 45 0.15 -4.06 -17.39
N LEU A 46 -0.28 -5.31 -17.55
CA LEU A 46 -1.05 -5.77 -18.71
C LEU A 46 -2.39 -5.03 -18.83
N MET A 47 -3.09 -4.85 -17.70
CA MET A 47 -4.34 -4.08 -17.65
C MET A 47 -4.14 -2.64 -18.11
N ALA A 48 -3.09 -1.95 -17.63
CA ALA A 48 -2.74 -0.59 -18.05
C ALA A 48 -2.40 -0.54 -19.54
N LYS A 49 -1.68 -1.56 -20.06
CA LYS A 49 -1.33 -1.69 -21.48
C LYS A 49 -2.60 -1.87 -22.32
N HIS A 50 -3.47 -2.81 -21.97
CA HIS A 50 -4.72 -3.05 -22.69
C HIS A 50 -5.64 -1.82 -22.70
N LEU A 51 -5.64 -1.05 -21.59
CA LEU A 51 -6.41 0.19 -21.47
C LEU A 51 -5.91 1.26 -22.47
N ILE A 52 -4.60 1.53 -22.52
CA ILE A 52 -4.05 2.55 -23.43
C ILE A 52 -4.10 2.14 -24.91
N GLU A 53 -4.12 0.84 -25.19
CA GLU A 53 -4.31 0.29 -26.54
C GLU A 53 -5.80 0.25 -26.97
N GLY A 54 -6.73 0.58 -26.06
CA GLY A 54 -8.16 0.51 -26.31
C GLY A 54 -8.69 -0.92 -26.51
N ARG A 55 -7.93 -1.93 -26.10
CA ARG A 55 -8.28 -3.35 -26.24
C ARG A 55 -9.24 -3.83 -25.14
N ALA A 56 -9.16 -3.24 -23.96
CA ALA A 56 -10.03 -3.61 -22.85
C ALA A 56 -10.41 -2.42 -21.98
N PHE A 57 -11.51 -2.58 -21.23
CA PHE A 57 -11.95 -1.68 -20.16
C PHE A 57 -11.82 -2.38 -18.81
N PRO A 58 -10.61 -2.38 -18.16
CA PRO A 58 -10.36 -3.02 -16.89
C PRO A 58 -10.90 -2.17 -15.74
N LEU A 59 -12.18 -2.26 -15.42
CA LEU A 59 -12.76 -1.59 -14.25
C LEU A 59 -12.31 -2.26 -12.95
N PHE A 60 -12.21 -3.60 -12.96
CA PHE A 60 -11.74 -4.41 -11.84
C PHE A 60 -10.43 -5.11 -12.21
N PHE A 61 -9.67 -5.50 -11.18
CA PHE A 61 -8.49 -6.33 -11.38
C PHE A 61 -8.89 -7.62 -12.11
N TYR A 62 -8.15 -8.00 -13.15
CA TYR A 62 -8.50 -9.17 -13.96
C TYR A 62 -8.62 -10.42 -13.10
N GLY A 63 -9.71 -11.14 -13.31
CA GLY A 63 -10.06 -12.30 -12.53
C GLY A 63 -10.59 -12.03 -11.13
N GLN A 64 -10.88 -10.77 -10.79
CA GLN A 64 -11.53 -10.39 -9.52
C GLN A 64 -12.65 -9.40 -9.83
N ASN A 65 -13.88 -9.72 -9.42
CA ASN A 65 -15.06 -8.89 -9.73
C ASN A 65 -15.42 -7.89 -8.63
N TYR A 66 -14.55 -7.70 -7.65
CA TYR A 66 -14.80 -6.87 -6.47
C TYR A 66 -13.74 -5.79 -6.21
N MET A 67 -12.51 -5.92 -6.74
CA MET A 67 -11.41 -5.00 -6.50
C MET A 67 -11.19 -4.09 -7.72
N LEU A 68 -11.41 -2.76 -7.56
CA LEU A 68 -11.17 -1.80 -8.64
C LEU A 68 -9.71 -1.74 -9.07
N ALA A 69 -9.50 -1.63 -10.36
CA ALA A 69 -8.19 -1.58 -11.02
C ALA A 69 -7.53 -0.19 -10.97
N VAL A 70 -7.56 0.49 -9.82
CA VAL A 70 -7.07 1.87 -9.67
C VAL A 70 -5.60 2.01 -10.07
N GLU A 71 -4.76 1.04 -9.73
CA GLU A 71 -3.33 1.04 -10.11
C GLU A 71 -3.13 1.01 -11.61
N ALA A 72 -3.88 0.17 -12.34
CA ALA A 72 -3.80 0.09 -13.79
C ALA A 72 -4.19 1.42 -14.45
N TRP A 73 -5.27 2.07 -13.99
CA TRP A 73 -5.68 3.39 -14.45
C TRP A 73 -4.66 4.46 -14.13
N ALA A 74 -4.06 4.42 -12.95
CA ALA A 74 -3.00 5.35 -12.55
C ALA A 74 -1.70 5.15 -13.34
N ALA A 75 -1.39 3.92 -13.78
CA ALA A 75 -0.23 3.60 -14.58
C ALA A 75 -0.38 4.03 -16.06
N ALA A 76 -1.60 4.12 -16.58
CA ALA A 76 -1.87 4.44 -17.98
C ALA A 76 -1.15 5.72 -18.49
N PRO A 77 -1.16 6.88 -17.80
CA PRO A 77 -0.42 8.07 -18.23
C PRO A 77 1.10 7.84 -18.32
N PHE A 78 1.66 7.06 -17.41
CA PHE A 78 3.09 6.73 -17.43
C PHE A 78 3.44 5.81 -18.59
N PHE A 79 2.54 4.91 -18.97
CA PHE A 79 2.71 4.03 -20.12
C PHE A 79 2.63 4.78 -21.46
N LEU A 80 1.79 5.80 -21.55
CA LEU A 80 1.73 6.67 -22.73
C LEU A 80 3.06 7.41 -22.97
N ILE A 81 3.81 7.73 -21.90
CA ILE A 81 5.08 8.45 -21.98
C ILE A 81 6.28 7.50 -22.13
N GLY A 82 6.37 6.49 -21.25
CA GLY A 82 7.53 5.60 -21.12
C GLY A 82 7.34 4.19 -21.69
N GLY A 83 6.17 3.92 -22.30
CA GLY A 83 5.78 2.59 -22.77
C GLY A 83 5.40 1.64 -21.64
N ALA A 84 4.85 0.47 -22.00
CA ALA A 84 4.46 -0.57 -21.07
C ALA A 84 5.71 -1.30 -20.53
N THR A 85 6.28 -0.77 -19.46
CA THR A 85 7.49 -1.30 -18.80
C THR A 85 7.29 -1.38 -17.30
N VAL A 86 8.08 -2.22 -16.62
CA VAL A 86 8.09 -2.32 -15.16
C VAL A 86 8.41 -0.98 -14.51
N THR A 87 9.38 -0.24 -15.08
CA THR A 87 9.75 1.09 -14.57
C THR A 87 8.58 2.08 -14.67
N SER A 88 7.87 2.12 -15.80
CA SER A 88 6.70 3.01 -15.96
C SER A 88 5.58 2.66 -14.98
N LEU A 89 5.34 1.36 -14.74
CA LEU A 89 4.38 0.90 -13.72
C LEU A 89 4.80 1.37 -12.32
N ARG A 90 6.06 1.18 -11.97
CA ARG A 90 6.59 1.58 -10.65
C ARG A 90 6.66 3.10 -10.46
N LEU A 91 6.81 3.88 -11.52
CA LEU A 91 6.72 5.34 -11.44
C LEU A 91 5.32 5.80 -11.02
N SER A 92 4.25 5.09 -11.41
CA SER A 92 2.90 5.39 -10.92
C SER A 92 2.78 5.11 -9.42
N ILE A 93 3.32 3.98 -8.94
CA ILE A 93 3.34 3.64 -7.51
C ILE A 93 4.20 4.64 -6.72
N PHE A 94 5.34 5.05 -7.26
CA PHE A 94 6.18 6.11 -6.69
C PHE A 94 5.40 7.43 -6.54
N ALA A 95 4.63 7.82 -7.54
CA ALA A 95 3.78 9.01 -7.48
C ALA A 95 2.72 8.91 -6.37
N TRP A 96 2.08 7.74 -6.18
CA TRP A 96 1.18 7.49 -5.05
C TRP A 96 1.87 7.64 -3.71
N ASN A 97 3.10 7.14 -3.56
CA ASN A 97 3.90 7.28 -2.34
C ASN A 97 4.23 8.75 -2.04
N ILE A 98 4.60 9.54 -3.05
CA ILE A 98 4.83 10.99 -2.88
C ILE A 98 3.53 11.69 -2.49
N ALA A 99 2.43 11.43 -3.20
CA ALA A 99 1.12 12.01 -2.89
C ALA A 99 0.72 11.71 -1.45
N PHE A 100 0.92 10.47 -0.98
CA PHE A 100 0.63 10.07 0.38
C PHE A 100 1.40 10.90 1.42
N VAL A 101 2.73 10.96 1.34
CA VAL A 101 3.53 11.70 2.33
C VAL A 101 3.22 13.20 2.31
N TRP A 102 2.96 13.77 1.13
CA TRP A 102 2.57 15.17 0.99
C TRP A 102 1.21 15.45 1.62
N LEU A 103 0.23 14.58 1.39
CA LEU A 103 -1.11 14.70 1.99
C LEU A 103 -1.06 14.58 3.52
N VAL A 104 -0.20 13.70 4.08
CA VAL A 104 -0.01 13.60 5.53
C VAL A 104 0.57 14.89 6.09
N ILE A 105 1.63 15.46 5.47
CA ILE A 105 2.20 16.75 5.87
C ILE A 105 1.15 17.85 5.85
N GLU A 106 0.36 17.90 4.78
CA GLU A 106 -0.70 18.90 4.63
C GLU A 106 -1.82 18.74 5.66
N ALA A 107 -2.24 17.51 5.96
CA ALA A 107 -3.25 17.25 6.99
C ALA A 107 -2.76 17.65 8.39
N LEU A 108 -1.51 17.32 8.76
CA LEU A 108 -0.90 17.72 10.02
C LEU A 108 -0.77 19.25 10.14
N ARG A 109 -0.43 19.92 9.04
CA ARG A 109 -0.34 21.38 8.98
C ARG A 109 -1.70 22.07 9.10
N ARG A 110 -2.73 21.54 8.41
CA ARG A 110 -4.08 22.15 8.40
C ARG A 110 -4.76 22.10 9.75
N ASP A 111 -4.57 21.04 10.50
CA ASP A 111 -5.10 20.94 11.86
C ASP A 111 -4.40 21.90 12.85
N GLY A 112 -3.45 22.72 12.36
CA GLY A 112 -2.86 23.85 13.11
C GLY A 112 -1.88 23.47 14.21
N ALA A 113 -1.71 22.18 14.44
CA ALA A 113 -0.95 21.67 15.57
C ALA A 113 0.55 21.61 15.33
N ILE A 114 0.98 21.42 14.08
CA ILE A 114 2.37 21.12 13.76
C ILE A 114 2.84 22.00 12.59
N ASN A 115 3.99 22.67 12.74
CA ASN A 115 4.59 23.35 11.61
C ASN A 115 5.20 22.31 10.62
N PRO A 116 5.47 22.67 9.35
CA PRO A 116 5.96 21.74 8.35
C PRO A 116 7.20 20.92 8.76
N TRP A 117 8.17 21.54 9.45
CA TRP A 117 9.38 20.83 9.92
C TRP A 117 9.07 19.74 10.95
N TRP A 118 8.17 20.04 11.88
CA TRP A 118 7.73 19.04 12.86
C TRP A 118 6.86 17.95 12.23
N ALA A 119 6.08 18.28 11.17
CA ALA A 119 5.31 17.28 10.41
C ALA A 119 6.21 16.29 9.66
N LEU A 120 7.41 16.70 9.25
CA LEU A 120 8.39 15.80 8.61
C LEU A 120 8.82 14.66 9.53
N VAL A 121 8.87 14.89 10.86
CA VAL A 121 9.32 13.88 11.82
C VAL A 121 8.45 12.60 11.78
N PRO A 122 7.14 12.63 12.04
CA PRO A 122 6.32 11.42 11.92
C PRO A 122 6.27 10.87 10.49
N VAL A 123 6.30 11.75 9.48
CA VAL A 123 6.26 11.35 8.07
C VAL A 123 7.52 10.60 7.66
N SER A 124 8.67 10.87 8.26
CA SER A 124 9.91 10.14 7.94
C SER A 124 9.81 8.64 8.21
N LEU A 125 8.98 8.20 9.19
CA LEU A 125 8.69 6.79 9.46
C LEU A 125 8.05 6.07 8.25
N LEU A 126 7.34 6.81 7.41
CA LEU A 126 6.72 6.29 6.19
C LEU A 126 7.60 6.56 4.97
N ALA A 127 8.15 7.77 4.86
CA ALA A 127 8.97 8.17 3.72
C ALA A 127 10.27 7.35 3.62
N LEU A 128 10.84 6.96 4.76
CA LEU A 128 12.03 6.09 4.88
C LEU A 128 11.70 4.73 5.51
N ALA A 129 10.49 4.21 5.28
CA ALA A 129 10.16 2.87 5.76
C ALA A 129 11.27 1.86 5.40
N PRO A 130 11.61 0.90 6.29
CA PRO A 130 12.71 -0.06 6.06
C PRO A 130 12.58 -0.84 4.75
N PRO A 131 13.64 -1.43 4.20
CA PRO A 131 13.64 -2.11 2.91
C PRO A 131 12.54 -3.15 2.73
N SER A 132 12.24 -3.97 3.75
CA SER A 132 11.16 -4.95 3.73
C SER A 132 9.77 -4.32 3.52
N VAL A 133 9.54 -3.17 4.16
CA VAL A 133 8.30 -2.38 3.99
C VAL A 133 8.32 -1.64 2.66
N ALA A 134 9.48 -1.11 2.26
CA ALA A 134 9.66 -0.41 0.98
C ALA A 134 9.32 -1.32 -0.21
N THR A 135 9.70 -2.60 -0.14
CA THR A 135 9.33 -3.62 -1.14
C THR A 135 7.81 -3.67 -1.35
N GLN A 136 7.05 -3.72 -0.26
CA GLN A 136 5.58 -3.74 -0.33
C GLN A 136 5.01 -2.41 -0.83
N LEU A 137 5.52 -1.27 -0.33
CA LEU A 137 5.07 0.06 -0.74
C LEU A 137 5.43 0.41 -2.19
N MET A 138 6.31 -0.34 -2.84
CA MET A 138 6.66 -0.18 -4.26
C MET A 138 6.06 -1.27 -5.15
N ALA A 139 5.28 -2.21 -4.58
CA ALA A 139 4.63 -3.27 -5.32
C ALA A 139 3.28 -2.81 -5.89
N ALA A 140 3.07 -3.03 -7.19
CA ALA A 140 1.82 -2.74 -7.91
C ALA A 140 0.88 -3.96 -7.86
N GLN A 141 0.50 -4.40 -6.64
CA GLN A 141 -0.27 -5.63 -6.42
C GLN A 141 -1.78 -5.41 -6.20
N GLY A 142 -2.31 -4.28 -6.64
CA GLY A 142 -3.73 -3.94 -6.50
C GLY A 142 -4.08 -3.45 -5.09
N GLY A 143 -3.83 -2.18 -4.81
CA GLY A 143 -4.27 -1.52 -3.57
C GLY A 143 -3.38 -1.79 -2.36
N ILE A 144 -2.08 -1.59 -2.48
CA ILE A 144 -1.12 -1.60 -1.36
C ILE A 144 -0.89 -0.19 -0.83
N VAL A 145 -0.57 0.78 -1.68
CA VAL A 145 -0.28 2.16 -1.27
C VAL A 145 -1.49 3.07 -1.34
N GLU A 146 -2.42 2.84 -2.24
CA GLU A 146 -3.62 3.65 -2.42
C GLU A 146 -4.48 3.75 -1.15
N PRO A 147 -4.68 2.68 -0.34
CA PRO A 147 -5.40 2.78 0.92
C PRO A 147 -4.86 3.85 1.86
N PHE A 148 -3.55 4.07 1.89
CA PHE A 148 -2.94 5.15 2.68
C PHE A 148 -3.37 6.53 2.18
N VAL A 149 -3.39 6.72 0.85
CA VAL A 149 -3.84 7.97 0.24
C VAL A 149 -5.33 8.19 0.50
N TRP A 150 -6.15 7.14 0.33
CA TRP A 150 -7.59 7.21 0.58
C TRP A 150 -7.91 7.59 2.03
N ILE A 151 -7.22 6.99 3.00
CA ILE A 151 -7.40 7.29 4.43
C ILE A 151 -7.16 8.77 4.71
N VAL A 152 -6.07 9.35 4.17
CA VAL A 152 -5.79 10.78 4.36
C VAL A 152 -6.79 11.65 3.61
N ALA A 153 -7.17 11.26 2.38
CA ALA A 153 -8.20 11.97 1.62
C ALA A 153 -9.55 12.01 2.35
N LEU A 154 -9.97 10.89 2.96
CA LEU A 154 -11.19 10.82 3.75
C LEU A 154 -11.14 11.77 4.96
N TRP A 155 -10.00 11.86 5.67
CA TRP A 155 -9.84 12.88 6.71
C TRP A 155 -9.98 14.30 6.19
N LEU A 156 -9.33 14.62 5.09
CA LEU A 156 -9.38 15.96 4.48
C LEU A 156 -10.78 16.33 3.97
N LEU A 157 -11.55 15.34 3.55
CA LEU A 157 -12.91 15.48 3.04
C LEU A 157 -14.00 15.34 4.10
N ARG A 158 -13.66 15.02 5.37
CA ARG A 158 -14.62 14.70 6.44
C ARG A 158 -15.75 15.72 6.65
N ARG A 159 -15.52 16.98 6.31
CA ARG A 159 -16.50 18.07 6.39
C ARG A 159 -17.27 18.31 5.08
N ARG A 160 -17.02 17.50 4.04
CA ARG A 160 -17.65 17.59 2.70
C ARG A 160 -18.37 16.28 2.40
N PRO A 161 -19.58 16.05 2.95
CA PRO A 161 -20.22 14.73 2.98
C PRO A 161 -20.39 14.10 1.60
N LEU A 162 -20.73 14.87 0.56
CA LEU A 162 -20.90 14.33 -0.79
C LEU A 162 -19.60 13.78 -1.36
N TRP A 163 -18.50 14.54 -1.26
CA TRP A 163 -17.19 14.09 -1.72
C TRP A 163 -16.64 12.96 -0.85
N PHE A 164 -16.88 13.03 0.47
CA PHE A 164 -16.49 11.96 1.39
C PHE A 164 -17.14 10.63 1.00
N GLY A 165 -18.47 10.63 0.77
CA GLY A 165 -19.19 9.41 0.41
C GLY A 165 -18.75 8.85 -0.95
N LEU A 166 -18.59 9.71 -1.95
CA LEU A 166 -18.12 9.28 -3.29
C LEU A 166 -16.70 8.70 -3.24
N VAL A 167 -15.76 9.43 -2.61
CA VAL A 167 -14.37 8.97 -2.47
C VAL A 167 -14.32 7.69 -1.65
N PHE A 168 -15.13 7.55 -0.60
CA PHE A 168 -15.19 6.33 0.20
C PHE A 168 -15.72 5.14 -0.61
N ALA A 169 -16.70 5.34 -1.51
CA ALA A 169 -17.17 4.26 -2.39
C ALA A 169 -16.06 3.74 -3.30
N ILE A 170 -15.29 4.63 -3.94
CA ILE A 170 -14.16 4.26 -4.78
C ILE A 170 -13.07 3.58 -3.95
N ALA A 171 -12.71 4.18 -2.81
CA ALA A 171 -11.67 3.70 -1.93
C ALA A 171 -11.98 2.29 -1.36
N PHE A 172 -13.20 2.08 -0.91
CA PHE A 172 -13.65 0.79 -0.39
C PHE A 172 -13.72 -0.29 -1.48
N ARG A 173 -14.15 0.08 -2.69
CA ARG A 173 -14.14 -0.82 -3.85
C ARG A 173 -12.72 -1.08 -4.39
N ASN A 174 -11.77 -0.19 -4.15
CA ASN A 174 -10.36 -0.46 -4.42
C ASN A 174 -9.79 -1.43 -3.38
N ARG A 175 -9.98 -1.12 -2.07
CA ARG A 175 -9.60 -2.01 -0.96
C ARG A 175 -10.49 -1.80 0.25
N GLU A 176 -11.02 -2.87 0.78
CA GLU A 176 -11.87 -2.92 1.97
C GLU A 176 -11.21 -2.32 3.23
N PHE A 177 -9.88 -2.32 3.30
CA PHE A 177 -9.10 -1.78 4.42
C PHE A 177 -9.34 -0.28 4.64
N THR A 178 -9.80 0.45 3.63
CA THR A 178 -10.17 1.86 3.78
C THR A 178 -11.36 2.06 4.72
N ALA A 179 -12.14 1.01 4.99
CA ALA A 179 -13.21 1.04 5.99
C ALA A 179 -12.69 1.34 7.40
N TYR A 180 -11.41 1.06 7.70
CA TYR A 180 -10.81 1.37 9.01
C TYR A 180 -10.83 2.88 9.33
N ALA A 181 -10.95 3.72 8.31
CA ALA A 181 -11.14 5.16 8.44
C ALA A 181 -12.42 5.51 9.20
N ILE A 182 -13.51 4.74 9.04
CA ILE A 182 -14.83 5.07 9.57
C ILE A 182 -14.86 5.03 11.10
N PRO A 183 -14.54 3.89 11.77
CA PRO A 183 -14.54 3.84 13.22
C PRO A 183 -13.51 4.80 13.83
N ALA A 184 -12.34 4.98 13.20
CA ALA A 184 -11.32 5.90 13.67
C ALA A 184 -11.81 7.37 13.62
N LEU A 185 -12.45 7.79 12.52
CA LEU A 185 -13.00 9.14 12.38
C LEU A 185 -14.14 9.37 13.38
N PHE A 186 -15.05 8.41 13.49
CA PHE A 186 -16.16 8.49 14.43
C PHE A 186 -15.67 8.64 15.89
N ALA A 187 -14.68 7.83 16.29
CA ALA A 187 -14.10 7.88 17.63
C ALA A 187 -13.45 9.24 17.92
N VAL A 188 -12.71 9.82 16.95
CA VAL A 188 -12.10 11.13 17.12
C VAL A 188 -13.16 12.24 17.21
N GLU A 189 -14.19 12.24 16.38
CA GLU A 189 -15.26 13.22 16.42
C GLU A 189 -16.05 13.16 17.73
N LEU A 190 -16.33 11.95 18.21
CA LEU A 190 -16.99 11.74 19.50
C LEU A 190 -16.13 12.27 20.67
N ALA A 191 -14.83 11.91 20.68
CA ALA A 191 -13.89 12.36 21.71
C ALA A 191 -13.66 13.88 21.66
N ALA A 192 -13.68 14.49 20.48
CA ALA A 192 -13.60 15.94 20.29
C ALA A 192 -14.90 16.67 20.68
N GLY A 193 -16.00 15.93 20.92
CA GLY A 193 -17.33 16.50 21.17
C GLY A 193 -17.88 17.25 19.95
N GLU A 194 -17.57 16.75 18.75
CA GLU A 194 -18.02 17.31 17.47
C GLU A 194 -19.23 16.56 16.88
N PHE A 195 -19.71 15.54 17.57
CA PHE A 195 -20.84 14.72 17.14
C PHE A 195 -22.16 15.30 17.65
N ASP A 196 -22.84 16.02 16.79
CA ASP A 196 -24.16 16.62 17.03
C ASP A 196 -25.15 16.26 15.92
N GLY A 197 -26.38 16.77 16.00
CA GLY A 197 -27.41 16.50 15.00
C GLY A 197 -27.09 17.00 13.60
N ALA A 198 -26.30 18.06 13.47
CA ALA A 198 -25.81 18.55 12.16
C ALA A 198 -24.78 17.59 11.60
N ARG A 199 -23.89 17.09 12.46
CA ARG A 199 -22.87 16.11 12.06
C ARG A 199 -23.48 14.77 11.67
N LEU A 200 -24.49 14.31 12.40
CA LEU A 200 -25.25 13.11 12.03
C LEU A 200 -25.87 13.24 10.63
N ARG A 201 -26.47 14.39 10.30
CA ARG A 201 -26.99 14.63 8.94
C ARG A 201 -25.89 14.59 7.87
N GLN A 202 -24.69 15.08 8.16
CA GLN A 202 -23.55 14.97 7.23
C GLN A 202 -23.14 13.50 7.05
N TRP A 203 -23.10 12.68 8.11
CA TRP A 203 -22.84 11.26 8.00
C TRP A 203 -23.89 10.52 7.17
N LEU A 204 -25.18 10.84 7.38
CA LEU A 204 -26.26 10.27 6.56
C LEU A 204 -26.12 10.67 5.08
N ALA A 205 -25.83 11.94 4.77
CA ALA A 205 -25.58 12.39 3.42
C ALA A 205 -24.36 11.70 2.77
N ALA A 206 -23.30 11.49 3.56
CA ALA A 206 -22.13 10.73 3.11
C ALA A 206 -22.49 9.26 2.81
N GLY A 207 -23.30 8.63 3.66
CA GLY A 207 -23.81 7.27 3.45
C GLY A 207 -24.63 7.14 2.17
N VAL A 208 -25.53 8.10 1.91
CA VAL A 208 -26.31 8.14 0.65
C VAL A 208 -25.38 8.25 -0.56
N MET A 209 -24.40 9.15 -0.53
CA MET A 209 -23.44 9.30 -1.62
C MET A 209 -22.52 8.07 -1.79
N PHE A 210 -22.16 7.39 -0.71
CA PHE A 210 -21.46 6.10 -0.77
C PHE A 210 -22.31 5.08 -1.53
N MET A 211 -23.59 4.95 -1.19
CA MET A 211 -24.51 4.01 -1.86
C MET A 211 -24.68 4.35 -3.33
N ILE A 212 -24.82 5.64 -3.68
CA ILE A 212 -24.89 6.08 -5.08
C ILE A 212 -23.61 5.69 -5.83
N GLY A 213 -22.42 5.98 -5.27
CA GLY A 213 -21.14 5.61 -5.86
C GLY A 213 -21.00 4.10 -6.03
N TRP A 214 -21.36 3.33 -5.00
CA TRP A 214 -21.37 1.87 -5.06
C TRP A 214 -22.25 1.34 -6.18
N GLN A 215 -23.52 1.77 -6.23
CA GLN A 215 -24.47 1.33 -7.26
C GLN A 215 -24.05 1.76 -8.67
N THR A 216 -23.41 2.92 -8.80
CA THR A 216 -22.85 3.36 -10.09
C THR A 216 -21.75 2.41 -10.57
N ILE A 217 -20.84 1.99 -9.68
CA ILE A 217 -19.78 1.01 -10.00
C ILE A 217 -20.41 -0.33 -10.41
N GLU A 218 -21.41 -0.83 -9.66
CA GLU A 218 -22.11 -2.07 -10.01
C GLU A 218 -22.85 -1.96 -11.36
N ALA A 219 -23.46 -0.82 -11.66
CA ALA A 219 -24.14 -0.60 -12.94
C ALA A 219 -23.19 -0.56 -14.15
N ILE A 220 -21.92 -0.18 -13.94
CA ILE A 220 -20.88 -0.16 -14.99
C ILE A 220 -20.22 -1.54 -15.15
N LYS A 221 -20.19 -2.34 -14.11
CA LYS A 221 -19.51 -3.66 -14.05
C LYS A 221 -19.79 -4.59 -15.26
N PRO A 222 -21.05 -4.72 -15.78
CA PRO A 222 -21.31 -5.57 -16.94
C PRO A 222 -20.64 -5.12 -18.24
N ARG A 223 -20.15 -3.86 -18.28
CA ARG A 223 -19.42 -3.30 -19.43
C ARG A 223 -17.91 -3.51 -19.33
N ALA A 224 -17.42 -3.95 -18.17
CA ALA A 224 -16.00 -4.15 -17.91
C ALA A 224 -15.52 -5.50 -18.47
N ASP A 225 -14.28 -5.51 -18.93
CA ASP A 225 -13.58 -6.74 -19.30
C ASP A 225 -12.94 -7.33 -18.04
N LEU A 226 -13.50 -8.42 -17.51
CA LEU A 226 -13.12 -8.97 -16.21
C LEU A 226 -12.00 -10.04 -16.32
N LEU A 227 -11.80 -10.63 -17.49
CA LEU A 227 -10.78 -11.63 -17.79
C LEU A 227 -9.88 -11.20 -18.97
N GLY A 228 -9.56 -9.91 -19.07
CA GLY A 228 -8.80 -9.38 -20.18
C GLY A 228 -9.66 -8.98 -21.39
N PRO A 229 -9.03 -8.65 -22.52
CA PRO A 229 -9.72 -8.16 -23.71
C PRO A 229 -10.82 -9.09 -24.21
N GLY A 230 -11.98 -8.50 -24.59
CA GLY A 230 -13.11 -9.24 -25.17
C GLY A 230 -13.98 -10.03 -24.18
N THR A 231 -13.74 -9.90 -22.89
CA THR A 231 -14.41 -10.70 -21.83
C THR A 231 -15.42 -9.90 -21.03
N ARG A 232 -16.22 -9.08 -21.69
CA ARG A 232 -17.20 -8.18 -21.05
C ARG A 232 -18.19 -8.93 -20.18
N GLY A 233 -18.28 -8.54 -18.91
CA GLY A 233 -19.24 -9.07 -17.96
C GLY A 233 -19.02 -10.53 -17.55
N GLN A 234 -17.98 -11.19 -18.03
CA GLN A 234 -17.68 -12.58 -17.66
C GLN A 234 -17.24 -12.65 -16.20
N LEU A 235 -17.99 -13.41 -15.40
CA LEU A 235 -17.69 -13.65 -13.99
C LEU A 235 -16.90 -14.94 -13.81
N ILE A 236 -15.94 -14.92 -12.90
CA ILE A 236 -15.24 -16.14 -12.47
C ILE A 236 -16.07 -16.80 -11.38
N VAL A 237 -16.48 -18.02 -11.63
CA VAL A 237 -17.23 -18.83 -10.66
C VAL A 237 -16.31 -19.17 -9.46
N GLY A 238 -16.83 -19.01 -8.24
CA GLY A 238 -16.14 -19.40 -7.00
C GLY A 238 -15.27 -18.32 -6.35
N LEU A 239 -15.22 -17.11 -6.91
CA LEU A 239 -14.58 -15.97 -6.22
C LEU A 239 -15.58 -15.18 -5.38
N ALA A 240 -15.08 -14.52 -4.31
CA ALA A 240 -15.89 -13.65 -3.48
C ALA A 240 -16.60 -12.59 -4.32
N GLU A 241 -17.94 -12.54 -4.22
CA GLU A 241 -18.75 -11.62 -5.03
C GLU A 241 -18.63 -10.17 -4.59
N SER A 242 -18.25 -9.94 -3.32
CA SER A 242 -18.10 -8.59 -2.77
C SER A 242 -17.04 -8.51 -1.67
N GLN A 243 -16.53 -7.29 -1.42
CA GLN A 243 -15.63 -7.04 -0.29
C GLN A 243 -16.29 -7.34 1.07
N ILE A 244 -17.60 -7.11 1.20
CA ILE A 244 -18.33 -7.36 2.46
C ILE A 244 -18.35 -8.85 2.75
N THR A 245 -18.71 -9.68 1.77
CA THR A 245 -18.67 -11.14 1.90
C THR A 245 -17.28 -11.61 2.29
N ASN A 246 -16.25 -11.11 1.62
CA ASN A 246 -14.86 -11.44 1.89
C ASN A 246 -14.43 -11.07 3.32
N LEU A 247 -14.82 -9.89 3.83
CA LEU A 247 -14.54 -9.47 5.21
C LEU A 247 -15.23 -10.37 6.25
N VAL A 248 -16.50 -10.71 6.03
CA VAL A 248 -17.28 -11.54 6.96
C VAL A 248 -16.74 -12.97 7.00
N GLU A 249 -16.45 -13.57 5.86
CA GLU A 249 -15.92 -14.93 5.76
C GLU A 249 -14.51 -15.07 6.35
N ARG A 250 -13.73 -13.99 6.36
CA ARG A 250 -12.39 -13.96 6.94
C ARG A 250 -12.38 -13.68 8.43
N ALA A 251 -13.46 -13.17 9.00
CA ALA A 251 -13.51 -12.91 10.44
C ALA A 251 -13.38 -14.21 11.25
N ASP A 252 -12.52 -14.19 12.26
CA ASP A 252 -12.27 -15.31 13.13
C ASP A 252 -11.87 -14.80 14.51
N PHE A 253 -12.73 -15.08 15.50
CA PHE A 253 -12.58 -14.61 16.87
C PHE A 253 -12.24 -15.76 17.83
N ASP A 254 -11.83 -16.92 17.33
CA ASP A 254 -11.36 -17.99 18.20
C ASP A 254 -10.11 -17.53 18.98
N ARG A 255 -10.12 -17.79 20.29
CA ARG A 255 -9.07 -17.31 21.20
C ARG A 255 -7.68 -17.85 20.84
N ALA A 256 -7.58 -19.13 20.49
CA ALA A 256 -6.30 -19.74 20.13
C ALA A 256 -5.76 -19.15 18.81
N ALA A 257 -6.67 -18.93 17.86
CA ALA A 257 -6.33 -18.27 16.59
C ALA A 257 -5.87 -16.82 16.79
N LEU A 258 -6.52 -16.03 17.66
CA LEU A 258 -6.11 -14.66 17.99
C LEU A 258 -4.71 -14.61 18.61
N ILE A 259 -4.39 -15.54 19.54
CA ILE A 259 -3.06 -15.63 20.16
C ILE A 259 -2.01 -15.97 19.10
N GLY A 260 -2.23 -17.03 18.30
CA GLY A 260 -1.30 -17.46 17.26
C GLY A 260 -0.99 -16.36 16.24
N ARG A 261 -2.01 -15.59 15.81
CA ARG A 261 -1.81 -14.46 14.87
C ARG A 261 -1.09 -13.28 15.50
N THR A 262 -1.29 -13.06 16.79
CA THR A 262 -0.53 -12.03 17.52
C THR A 262 0.95 -12.41 17.57
N GLU A 263 1.26 -13.69 17.81
CA GLU A 263 2.62 -14.21 17.77
C GLU A 263 3.26 -14.13 16.39
N GLU A 264 2.50 -14.41 15.31
CA GLU A 264 2.95 -14.26 13.92
C GLU A 264 3.19 -12.79 13.52
N LEU A 265 2.36 -11.88 14.01
CA LEU A 265 2.44 -10.46 13.67
C LEU A 265 3.61 -9.76 14.38
N MET A 266 3.97 -10.17 15.59
CA MET A 266 5.03 -9.51 16.38
C MET A 266 6.37 -9.43 15.65
N PRO A 267 6.92 -10.51 15.06
CA PRO A 267 8.14 -10.42 14.26
C PRO A 267 8.01 -9.46 13.08
N GLN A 268 6.83 -9.38 12.45
CA GLN A 268 6.58 -8.46 11.33
C GLN A 268 6.56 -7.00 11.78
N ILE A 269 5.94 -6.70 12.92
CA ILE A 269 5.98 -5.35 13.51
C ILE A 269 7.42 -4.94 13.86
N LEU A 270 8.22 -5.85 14.38
CA LEU A 270 9.63 -5.58 14.67
C LEU A 270 10.40 -5.24 13.38
N LYS A 271 10.13 -5.94 12.27
CA LYS A 271 10.73 -5.63 10.96
C LYS A 271 10.38 -4.23 10.44
N TRP A 272 9.24 -3.66 10.82
CA TRP A 272 8.90 -2.28 10.43
C TRP A 272 9.87 -1.22 10.99
N PHE A 273 10.71 -1.59 11.96
CA PHE A 273 11.67 -0.71 12.60
C PHE A 273 13.12 -1.20 12.50
N SER A 274 13.36 -2.40 11.96
CA SER A 274 14.66 -3.07 12.09
C SER A 274 15.75 -2.62 11.13
N GLY A 275 15.41 -1.84 10.10
CA GLY A 275 16.40 -1.39 9.12
C GLY A 275 16.54 -2.31 7.90
N ALA A 276 17.75 -2.50 7.40
CA ALA A 276 17.99 -3.26 6.18
C ALA A 276 17.60 -4.73 6.32
N GLU A 277 16.89 -5.24 5.32
CA GLU A 277 16.57 -6.66 5.19
C GLU A 277 17.09 -7.17 3.84
N GLN A 278 17.36 -8.46 3.79
CA GLN A 278 17.76 -9.12 2.56
C GLN A 278 16.58 -9.12 1.57
N LEU A 279 16.76 -8.47 0.43
CA LEU A 279 15.79 -8.44 -0.66
C LEU A 279 16.01 -9.58 -1.67
N ASP A 280 17.22 -10.11 -1.67
CA ASP A 280 17.64 -11.24 -2.49
C ASP A 280 18.67 -12.09 -1.73
N THR A 281 18.59 -13.41 -1.87
CA THR A 281 19.47 -14.36 -1.16
C THR A 281 20.95 -14.24 -1.56
N SER A 282 21.21 -13.71 -2.76
CA SER A 282 22.57 -13.53 -3.29
C SER A 282 23.32 -12.34 -2.69
N LEU A 283 22.61 -11.37 -2.08
CA LEU A 283 23.18 -10.15 -1.50
C LEU A 283 22.80 -10.00 -0.02
N PRO A 284 23.51 -10.66 0.89
CA PRO A 284 23.20 -10.61 2.32
C PRO A 284 23.35 -9.18 2.85
N ILE A 285 22.29 -8.68 3.46
CA ILE A 285 22.24 -7.39 4.15
C ILE A 285 21.88 -7.66 5.61
N SER A 286 22.69 -7.15 6.52
CA SER A 286 22.41 -7.30 7.95
C SER A 286 21.22 -6.45 8.36
N SER A 287 20.27 -7.03 9.08
CA SER A 287 19.25 -6.27 9.80
C SER A 287 19.80 -5.68 11.09
N HIS A 288 19.09 -4.71 11.66
CA HIS A 288 19.45 -4.09 12.95
C HIS A 288 18.40 -4.44 14.03
N PRO A 289 18.39 -5.68 14.57
CA PRO A 289 17.39 -6.07 15.58
C PRO A 289 17.35 -5.14 16.80
N TRP A 290 18.53 -4.62 17.21
CA TRP A 290 18.64 -3.66 18.30
C TRP A 290 17.87 -2.37 18.04
N LEU A 291 17.81 -1.92 16.77
CA LEU A 291 17.05 -0.73 16.38
C LEU A 291 15.55 -0.95 16.56
N ALA A 292 15.04 -2.15 16.22
CA ALA A 292 13.65 -2.50 16.45
C ALA A 292 13.27 -2.47 17.93
N TRP A 293 14.15 -3.00 18.81
CA TRP A 293 13.91 -2.99 20.25
C TRP A 293 13.94 -1.56 20.82
N ILE A 294 14.91 -0.74 20.42
CA ILE A 294 14.97 0.68 20.85
C ILE A 294 13.75 1.44 20.34
N ALA A 295 13.39 1.29 19.07
CA ALA A 295 12.22 1.94 18.49
C ALA A 295 10.92 1.46 19.15
N GLY A 296 10.80 0.17 19.43
CA GLY A 296 9.66 -0.41 20.15
C GLY A 296 9.53 0.14 21.58
N ALA A 297 10.64 0.18 22.33
CA ALA A 297 10.65 0.76 23.67
C ALA A 297 10.31 2.26 23.66
N ALA A 298 10.87 3.02 22.69
CA ALA A 298 10.54 4.44 22.53
C ALA A 298 9.07 4.65 22.14
N PHE A 299 8.52 3.79 21.29
CA PHE A 299 7.11 3.82 20.93
C PHE A 299 6.21 3.55 22.15
N ILE A 300 6.52 2.54 22.97
CA ILE A 300 5.79 2.23 24.20
C ILE A 300 5.86 3.43 25.15
N ALA A 301 7.05 4.00 25.38
CA ALA A 301 7.23 5.18 26.23
C ALA A 301 6.44 6.40 25.73
N ALA A 302 6.45 6.65 24.41
CA ALA A 302 5.68 7.73 23.79
C ALA A 302 4.17 7.51 23.94
N THR A 303 3.70 6.26 23.78
CA THR A 303 2.30 5.89 23.96
C THR A 303 1.84 6.05 25.41
N LEU A 304 2.63 5.58 26.38
CA LEU A 304 2.35 5.77 27.81
C LEU A 304 2.32 7.27 28.17
N ARG A 305 3.28 8.03 27.65
CA ARG A 305 3.30 9.49 27.83
C ARG A 305 2.05 10.15 27.25
N LEU A 306 1.62 9.74 26.06
CA LEU A 306 0.41 10.25 25.44
C LEU A 306 -0.85 9.91 26.27
N ILE A 307 -0.94 8.69 26.79
CA ILE A 307 -2.01 8.28 27.69
C ILE A 307 -2.01 9.16 28.96
N ILE A 308 -0.86 9.38 29.60
CA ILE A 308 -0.74 10.25 30.77
C ILE A 308 -1.18 11.69 30.43
N LEU A 309 -0.77 12.21 29.27
CA LEU A 309 -1.16 13.54 28.82
C LEU A 309 -2.67 13.64 28.59
N VAL A 310 -3.29 12.62 28.01
CA VAL A 310 -4.73 12.59 27.74
C VAL A 310 -5.51 12.33 29.04
N ALA A 311 -5.07 11.37 29.87
CA ALA A 311 -5.74 10.98 31.12
C ALA A 311 -5.35 11.88 32.32
N GLY A 312 -4.12 12.37 32.37
CA GLY A 312 -3.59 13.19 33.48
C GLY A 312 -4.27 14.57 33.61
N ALA A 313 -5.11 14.93 32.66
CA ALA A 313 -6.12 15.95 32.84
C ALA A 313 -7.11 15.63 34.01
N SER A 314 -7.02 14.40 34.60
CA SER A 314 -7.96 13.87 35.59
C SER A 314 -7.66 14.20 37.07
N ARG A 315 -6.52 14.77 37.41
CA ARG A 315 -6.08 14.93 38.83
C ARG A 315 -6.54 16.22 39.53
N GLY A 316 -7.49 16.92 38.99
CA GLY A 316 -8.04 18.10 39.66
C GLY A 316 -9.57 17.97 39.86
N ASN A 317 -10.06 18.42 40.98
CA ASN A 317 -11.43 18.28 41.53
C ASN A 317 -12.62 18.82 40.70
N GLN A 318 -12.51 18.87 39.36
CA GLN A 318 -13.60 19.31 38.47
C GLN A 318 -13.72 18.41 37.23
N GLU A 319 -14.60 17.42 37.28
CA GLU A 319 -14.91 16.52 36.13
C GLU A 319 -15.23 17.27 34.81
N ARG A 320 -15.92 18.43 34.90
CA ARG A 320 -16.18 19.29 33.74
C ARG A 320 -14.91 19.84 33.07
N GLY A 321 -13.87 20.17 33.87
CA GLY A 321 -12.59 20.68 33.35
C GLY A 321 -11.77 19.61 32.61
N ILE A 322 -11.94 18.33 32.95
CA ILE A 322 -11.27 17.19 32.35
C ILE A 322 -11.81 16.95 30.94
N ALA A 323 -13.13 16.82 30.83
CA ALA A 323 -13.79 16.60 29.54
C ALA A 323 -13.48 17.72 28.53
N LEU A 324 -13.44 18.97 28.98
CA LEU A 324 -13.08 20.13 28.13
C LEU A 324 -11.63 20.05 27.66
N ARG A 325 -10.67 19.65 28.51
CA ARG A 325 -9.25 19.54 28.13
C ARG A 325 -9.01 18.37 27.17
N MET A 326 -9.64 17.23 27.40
CA MET A 326 -9.62 16.11 26.46
C MET A 326 -10.17 16.53 25.09
N ARG A 327 -11.35 17.11 25.05
CA ARG A 327 -11.95 17.64 23.81
C ARG A 327 -11.03 18.60 23.07
N ALA A 328 -10.39 19.54 23.81
CA ALA A 328 -9.45 20.48 23.21
C ALA A 328 -8.24 19.76 22.56
N ARG A 329 -7.68 18.72 23.20
CA ARG A 329 -6.58 17.95 22.66
C ARG A 329 -6.96 17.16 21.41
N PHE A 330 -8.15 16.48 21.44
CA PHE A 330 -8.65 15.78 20.26
C PHE A 330 -8.96 16.74 19.10
N ARG A 331 -9.40 17.97 19.38
CA ARG A 331 -9.56 19.00 18.34
C ARG A 331 -8.22 19.48 17.77
N THR A 332 -7.21 19.65 18.63
CA THR A 332 -5.89 20.15 18.23
C THR A 332 -5.08 19.10 17.47
N ALA A 333 -5.13 17.83 17.87
CA ALA A 333 -4.35 16.73 17.29
C ALA A 333 -5.24 15.67 16.61
N GLY A 334 -6.41 16.07 16.13
CA GLY A 334 -7.43 15.15 15.62
C GLY A 334 -6.93 14.23 14.53
N PHE A 335 -6.16 14.74 13.56
CA PHE A 335 -5.59 13.90 12.51
C PHE A 335 -4.59 12.87 13.05
N ALA A 336 -3.76 13.25 14.03
CA ALA A 336 -2.83 12.30 14.65
C ALA A 336 -3.59 11.16 15.38
N PHE A 337 -4.63 11.48 16.14
CA PHE A 337 -5.49 10.47 16.77
C PHE A 337 -6.25 9.61 15.77
N TYR A 338 -6.67 10.21 14.66
CA TYR A 338 -7.27 9.45 13.55
C TYR A 338 -6.30 8.41 12.98
N LEU A 339 -5.03 8.77 12.74
CA LEU A 339 -4.00 7.83 12.29
C LEU A 339 -3.77 6.70 13.31
N ILE A 340 -3.75 7.03 14.61
CA ILE A 340 -3.69 6.03 15.69
C ILE A 340 -4.88 5.07 15.59
N GLY A 341 -6.09 5.61 15.45
CA GLY A 341 -7.32 4.81 15.33
C GLY A 341 -7.30 3.88 14.11
N VAL A 342 -6.92 4.39 12.94
CA VAL A 342 -6.80 3.57 11.72
C VAL A 342 -5.76 2.47 11.88
N GLY A 343 -4.56 2.81 12.37
CA GLY A 343 -3.49 1.83 12.56
C GLY A 343 -3.84 0.75 13.58
N ALA A 344 -4.48 1.14 14.70
CA ALA A 344 -4.96 0.19 15.70
C ALA A 344 -6.06 -0.73 15.14
N THR A 345 -7.02 -0.17 14.39
CA THR A 345 -8.08 -0.96 13.73
C THR A 345 -7.48 -1.95 12.72
N ALA A 346 -6.47 -1.52 11.92
CA ALA A 346 -5.80 -2.39 10.96
C ALA A 346 -5.10 -3.57 11.63
N ILE A 347 -4.36 -3.33 12.72
CA ILE A 347 -3.70 -4.38 13.50
C ILE A 347 -4.75 -5.33 14.10
N SER A 348 -5.80 -4.79 14.73
CA SER A 348 -6.87 -5.59 15.33
C SER A 348 -7.60 -6.43 14.30
N ALA A 349 -7.91 -5.86 13.12
CA ALA A 349 -8.56 -6.58 12.03
C ALA A 349 -7.68 -7.70 11.47
N PHE A 350 -6.36 -7.47 11.36
CA PHE A 350 -5.43 -8.53 10.96
C PHE A 350 -5.45 -9.70 11.95
N VAL A 351 -5.34 -9.40 13.26
CA VAL A 351 -5.37 -10.41 14.30
C VAL A 351 -6.71 -11.16 14.35
N ALA A 352 -7.83 -10.48 14.07
CA ALA A 352 -9.16 -11.05 14.05
C ALA A 352 -9.56 -11.66 12.68
N SER A 353 -8.64 -11.88 11.76
CA SER A 353 -8.93 -12.47 10.45
C SER A 353 -8.32 -13.86 10.32
N LYS A 354 -8.94 -14.77 9.56
CA LYS A 354 -8.37 -16.08 9.22
C LYS A 354 -7.01 -15.91 8.55
N PRO A 355 -6.03 -16.81 8.80
CA PRO A 355 -4.74 -16.73 8.15
C PRO A 355 -4.93 -16.77 6.63
N VAL A 356 -4.45 -15.74 5.96
CA VAL A 356 -4.30 -15.75 4.51
C VAL A 356 -2.92 -16.31 4.23
N LEU A 357 -2.85 -17.31 3.35
CA LEU A 357 -1.64 -18.01 2.90
C LEU A 357 -0.32 -17.31 3.29
N ASN A 358 0.45 -17.98 4.14
CA ASN A 358 1.84 -17.65 4.46
C ASN A 358 2.14 -16.19 4.86
N GLY A 359 1.52 -15.70 5.97
CA GLY A 359 2.07 -14.55 6.71
C GLY A 359 2.19 -13.23 5.93
N TYR A 360 1.30 -12.94 5.00
CA TYR A 360 1.36 -11.68 4.23
C TYR A 360 1.14 -10.47 5.13
N SER A 361 2.22 -9.93 5.67
CA SER A 361 2.24 -8.68 6.45
C SER A 361 1.63 -7.48 5.71
N ARG A 362 1.47 -7.56 4.38
CA ARG A 362 0.80 -6.54 3.56
C ARG A 362 -0.60 -6.18 4.05
N TYR A 363 -1.33 -7.13 4.64
CA TYR A 363 -2.68 -6.87 5.18
C TYR A 363 -2.69 -6.10 6.49
N ALA A 364 -1.57 -6.10 7.22
CA ALA A 364 -1.37 -5.30 8.43
C ALA A 364 -0.69 -3.95 8.15
N LEU A 365 -0.32 -3.65 6.89
CA LEU A 365 0.58 -2.54 6.55
C LEU A 365 0.04 -1.16 6.97
N LEU A 366 -1.30 -0.96 6.96
CA LEU A 366 -1.92 0.25 7.51
C LEU A 366 -1.66 0.43 9.01
N GLY A 367 -1.22 -0.61 9.72
CA GLY A 367 -0.73 -0.53 11.09
C GLY A 367 0.46 0.42 11.27
N LEU A 368 1.23 0.70 10.19
CA LEU A 368 2.29 1.72 10.19
C LEU A 368 1.77 3.13 10.53
N LEU A 369 0.48 3.40 10.34
CA LEU A 369 -0.13 4.67 10.72
C LEU A 369 -0.19 4.85 12.24
N LEU A 370 -0.15 3.76 13.03
CA LEU A 370 -0.17 3.83 14.49
C LEU A 370 1.07 4.55 15.05
N PRO A 371 2.32 4.14 14.80
CA PRO A 371 3.50 4.86 15.29
C PRO A 371 3.61 6.27 14.73
N VAL A 372 3.22 6.50 13.47
CA VAL A 372 3.17 7.84 12.86
C VAL A 372 2.20 8.74 13.63
N GLY A 373 1.00 8.24 13.93
CA GLY A 373 -0.01 8.96 14.69
C GLY A 373 0.45 9.24 16.12
N VAL A 374 1.09 8.28 16.81
CA VAL A 374 1.61 8.47 18.17
C VAL A 374 2.67 9.57 18.20
N VAL A 375 3.66 9.52 17.30
CA VAL A 375 4.70 10.55 17.20
C VAL A 375 4.07 11.92 16.91
N ALA A 376 3.16 11.99 15.93
CA ALA A 376 2.46 13.22 15.59
C ALA A 376 1.63 13.77 16.75
N ALA A 377 0.91 12.91 17.48
CA ALA A 377 0.12 13.32 18.64
C ALA A 377 1.01 13.85 19.77
N VAL A 378 2.12 13.14 20.10
CA VAL A 378 3.07 13.62 21.12
C VAL A 378 3.63 14.99 20.72
N LEU A 379 4.10 15.16 19.49
CA LEU A 379 4.63 16.45 19.03
C LEU A 379 3.58 17.57 19.05
N SER A 380 2.29 17.24 18.94
CA SER A 380 1.19 18.20 18.98
C SER A 380 0.79 18.60 20.40
N VAL A 381 0.73 17.63 21.35
CA VAL A 381 0.11 17.87 22.66
C VAL A 381 1.11 17.95 23.81
N GLU A 382 2.36 17.54 23.62
CA GLU A 382 3.42 17.60 24.65
C GLU A 382 3.82 19.05 24.94
N PRO A 383 3.68 19.55 26.17
CA PRO A 383 4.06 20.91 26.53
C PRO A 383 5.57 21.09 26.62
N SER A 384 6.33 20.04 26.96
CA SER A 384 7.78 20.10 27.12
C SER A 384 8.49 20.17 25.78
N THR A 385 9.14 21.30 25.48
CA THR A 385 9.97 21.45 24.27
C THR A 385 11.17 20.50 24.27
N ALA A 386 11.73 20.20 25.44
CA ALA A 386 12.84 19.27 25.58
C ALA A 386 12.41 17.85 25.17
N LEU A 387 11.23 17.39 25.64
CA LEU A 387 10.72 16.07 25.29
C LEU A 387 10.32 15.99 23.81
N ARG A 388 9.70 17.03 23.25
CA ARG A 388 9.45 17.09 21.79
C ARG A 388 10.74 16.98 20.98
N ARG A 389 11.80 17.68 21.38
CA ARG A 389 13.12 17.62 20.72
C ARG A 389 13.76 16.23 20.88
N LEU A 390 13.61 15.60 22.03
CA LEU A 390 14.10 14.24 22.27
C LEU A 390 13.41 13.24 21.34
N VAL A 391 12.08 13.27 21.24
CA VAL A 391 11.32 12.39 20.33
C VAL A 391 11.71 12.66 18.87
N ALA A 392 11.79 13.91 18.46
CA ALA A 392 12.19 14.26 17.10
C ALA A 392 13.64 13.84 16.80
N GLY A 393 14.56 14.01 17.75
CA GLY A 393 15.96 13.56 17.63
C GLY A 393 16.06 12.05 17.51
N GLY A 394 15.28 11.29 18.31
CA GLY A 394 15.24 9.84 18.23
C GLY A 394 14.73 9.35 16.85
N VAL A 395 13.65 9.93 16.36
CA VAL A 395 13.13 9.62 15.01
C VAL A 395 14.12 10.03 13.92
N ALA A 396 14.79 11.16 14.07
CA ALA A 396 15.81 11.61 13.10
C ALA A 396 17.01 10.64 13.05
N VAL A 397 17.50 10.18 14.21
CA VAL A 397 18.56 9.16 14.27
C VAL A 397 18.11 7.87 13.60
N TRP A 398 16.91 7.39 13.91
CA TRP A 398 16.32 6.23 13.24
C TRP A 398 16.26 6.44 11.71
N ALA A 399 15.76 7.58 11.27
CA ALA A 399 15.63 7.92 9.85
C ALA A 399 16.99 7.95 9.14
N LEU A 400 18.05 8.45 9.80
CA LEU A 400 19.41 8.45 9.25
C LEU A 400 19.98 7.02 9.10
N VAL A 401 19.74 6.14 10.07
CA VAL A 401 20.15 4.73 9.98
C VAL A 401 19.45 4.06 8.80
N ILE A 402 18.12 4.20 8.70
CA ILE A 402 17.35 3.62 7.60
C ILE A 402 17.73 4.22 6.24
N ALA A 403 18.01 5.52 6.17
CA ALA A 403 18.51 6.14 4.94
C ALA A 403 19.87 5.55 4.53
N GLY A 404 20.74 5.29 5.50
CA GLY A 404 22.01 4.56 5.28
C GLY A 404 21.79 3.15 4.73
N ASP A 405 20.81 2.42 5.28
CA ASP A 405 20.45 1.10 4.78
C ASP A 405 19.96 1.14 3.34
N HIS A 406 19.07 2.06 2.99
CA HIS A 406 18.62 2.24 1.60
C HIS A 406 19.76 2.62 0.66
N ALA A 407 20.67 3.51 1.09
CA ALA A 407 21.84 3.87 0.31
C ALA A 407 22.78 2.66 0.11
N LEU A 408 22.93 1.84 1.15
CA LEU A 408 23.72 0.60 1.08
C LEU A 408 23.09 -0.41 0.11
N VAL A 409 21.78 -0.64 0.21
CA VAL A 409 21.02 -1.50 -0.71
C VAL A 409 21.21 -1.03 -2.15
N ALA A 410 20.93 0.24 -2.42
CA ALA A 410 21.08 0.83 -3.76
C ALA A 410 22.52 0.69 -4.28
N SER A 411 23.52 1.01 -3.44
CA SER A 411 24.95 0.90 -3.80
C SER A 411 25.36 -0.54 -4.14
N ARG A 412 24.87 -1.54 -3.39
CA ARG A 412 25.18 -2.95 -3.65
C ARG A 412 24.58 -3.43 -4.96
N TYR A 413 23.31 -3.10 -5.23
CA TYR A 413 22.66 -3.48 -6.48
C TYR A 413 23.27 -2.76 -7.70
N ILE A 414 23.71 -1.51 -7.54
CA ILE A 414 24.41 -0.78 -8.63
C ILE A 414 25.78 -1.42 -8.93
N ARG A 415 26.52 -1.83 -7.89
CA ARG A 415 27.85 -2.44 -8.07
C ARG A 415 27.79 -3.89 -8.55
N HIS A 416 26.76 -4.61 -8.14
CA HIS A 416 26.57 -6.04 -8.41
C HIS A 416 25.15 -6.26 -8.92
N PRO A 417 24.82 -5.80 -10.16
CA PRO A 417 23.48 -5.97 -10.71
C PRO A 417 23.16 -7.46 -10.88
N LEU A 418 22.02 -7.88 -10.36
CA LEU A 418 21.54 -9.23 -10.51
C LEU A 418 21.02 -9.44 -11.94
N PRO A 419 21.22 -10.63 -12.53
CA PRO A 419 20.63 -10.94 -13.81
C PRO A 419 19.10 -10.89 -13.73
N ASN A 420 18.49 -10.33 -14.76
CA ASN A 420 17.04 -10.35 -14.90
C ASN A 420 16.61 -11.68 -15.55
N GLN A 421 16.37 -12.69 -14.73
CA GLN A 421 16.04 -14.04 -15.16
C GLN A 421 14.83 -14.05 -16.11
N SER A 422 13.76 -13.35 -15.74
CA SER A 422 12.53 -13.29 -16.55
C SER A 422 12.74 -12.55 -17.88
N ARG A 423 13.64 -11.57 -17.92
CA ARG A 423 14.01 -10.88 -19.18
C ARG A 423 14.80 -11.81 -20.10
N VAL A 424 15.77 -12.54 -19.56
CA VAL A 424 16.56 -13.52 -20.31
C VAL A 424 15.64 -14.58 -20.92
N LEU A 425 14.68 -15.10 -20.14
CA LEU A 425 13.70 -16.06 -20.62
C LEU A 425 12.81 -15.47 -21.73
N ALA A 426 12.26 -14.27 -21.50
CA ALA A 426 11.40 -13.61 -22.49
C ALA A 426 12.13 -13.36 -23.82
N ASP A 427 13.37 -12.85 -23.77
CA ASP A 427 14.18 -12.58 -24.96
C ASP A 427 14.56 -13.88 -25.69
N GLN A 428 14.82 -14.97 -24.96
CA GLN A 428 15.05 -16.27 -25.54
C GLN A 428 13.82 -16.81 -26.29
N LEU A 429 12.63 -16.76 -25.67
CA LEU A 429 11.39 -17.20 -26.31
C LEU A 429 11.09 -16.38 -27.58
N ILE A 430 11.32 -15.07 -27.52
CA ILE A 430 11.16 -14.18 -28.68
C ILE A 430 12.14 -14.55 -29.80
N SER A 431 13.43 -14.80 -29.47
CA SER A 431 14.44 -15.18 -30.46
C SER A 431 14.15 -16.51 -31.16
N GLU A 432 13.45 -17.41 -30.47
CA GLU A 432 13.01 -18.70 -31.00
C GLU A 432 11.68 -18.63 -31.79
N GLY A 433 11.09 -17.42 -31.90
CA GLY A 433 9.82 -17.23 -32.61
C GLY A 433 8.61 -17.79 -31.83
N THR A 434 8.75 -18.03 -30.52
CA THR A 434 7.64 -18.52 -29.68
C THR A 434 6.64 -17.40 -29.48
N GLY A 435 5.45 -17.49 -30.06
CA GLY A 435 4.38 -16.52 -29.88
C GLY A 435 3.47 -16.80 -28.68
N VAL A 436 3.33 -18.10 -28.36
CA VAL A 436 2.45 -18.58 -27.28
C VAL A 436 3.13 -19.68 -26.49
N ALA A 437 2.92 -19.72 -25.17
CA ALA A 437 3.42 -20.75 -24.26
C ALA A 437 2.41 -20.96 -23.12
N ILE A 438 2.68 -21.94 -22.24
CA ILE A 438 1.94 -22.15 -20.99
C ILE A 438 2.92 -22.27 -19.82
N ALA A 439 2.53 -21.72 -18.66
CA ALA A 439 3.29 -21.80 -17.41
C ALA A 439 2.32 -21.79 -16.22
N ASP A 440 2.84 -21.98 -15.01
CA ASP A 440 2.08 -21.66 -13.80
C ASP A 440 1.79 -20.14 -13.70
N TYR A 441 0.89 -19.77 -12.79
CA TYR A 441 0.45 -18.38 -12.58
C TYR A 441 1.61 -17.38 -12.38
N TRP A 442 2.61 -17.78 -11.58
CA TRP A 442 3.67 -16.86 -11.18
C TRP A 442 4.63 -16.51 -12.31
N HIS A 443 4.73 -17.35 -13.32
CA HIS A 443 5.57 -17.15 -14.50
C HIS A 443 4.78 -16.64 -15.71
N ALA A 444 3.52 -17.05 -15.87
CA ALA A 444 2.74 -16.77 -17.06
C ALA A 444 2.60 -15.26 -17.34
N TYR A 445 2.03 -14.51 -16.41
CA TYR A 445 1.78 -13.08 -16.61
C TYR A 445 3.05 -12.24 -16.51
N LEU A 446 4.00 -12.67 -15.67
CA LEU A 446 5.32 -12.04 -15.57
C LEU A 446 6.05 -12.04 -16.91
N VAL A 447 6.18 -13.20 -17.53
CA VAL A 447 6.85 -13.35 -18.84
C VAL A 447 6.09 -12.59 -19.93
N SER A 448 4.76 -12.70 -19.97
CA SER A 448 3.91 -11.99 -20.94
C SER A 448 4.09 -10.49 -20.88
N PHE A 449 4.13 -9.90 -19.68
CA PHE A 449 4.31 -8.46 -19.50
C PHE A 449 5.72 -8.01 -19.88
N ILE A 450 6.76 -8.73 -19.43
CA ILE A 450 8.17 -8.43 -19.77
C ILE A 450 8.40 -8.56 -21.25
N ALA A 451 7.83 -9.57 -21.92
CA ALA A 451 7.85 -9.75 -23.36
C ALA A 451 6.98 -8.71 -24.11
N ARG A 452 6.24 -7.85 -23.41
CA ARG A 452 5.26 -6.90 -23.98
C ARG A 452 4.23 -7.58 -24.87
N GLU A 453 3.77 -8.78 -24.48
CA GLU A 453 2.86 -9.67 -25.21
C GLU A 453 3.38 -10.16 -26.57
N ARG A 454 4.69 -10.00 -26.88
CA ARG A 454 5.29 -10.70 -28.03
C ARG A 454 5.30 -12.22 -27.81
N VAL A 455 5.33 -12.65 -26.55
CA VAL A 455 5.03 -14.01 -26.10
C VAL A 455 3.85 -13.92 -25.15
N ARG A 456 2.73 -14.59 -25.47
CA ARG A 456 1.57 -14.69 -24.61
C ARG A 456 1.65 -16.02 -23.87
N VAL A 457 1.74 -15.98 -22.57
CA VAL A 457 1.86 -17.20 -21.76
C VAL A 457 0.55 -17.43 -21.03
N ALA A 458 -0.13 -18.53 -21.39
CA ALA A 458 -1.32 -19.01 -20.71
C ALA A 458 -0.98 -19.51 -19.32
N SER A 459 -1.91 -19.43 -18.37
CA SER A 459 -1.73 -19.98 -17.03
C SER A 459 -2.31 -21.38 -16.92
N SER A 460 -1.54 -22.31 -16.37
CA SER A 460 -1.97 -23.71 -16.19
C SER A 460 -2.85 -23.93 -14.98
N ASP A 461 -2.93 -22.97 -14.06
CA ASP A 461 -3.60 -23.09 -12.77
C ASP A 461 -4.61 -21.97 -12.49
N PHE A 462 -4.27 -20.71 -12.75
CA PHE A 462 -5.13 -19.59 -12.40
C PHE A 462 -5.28 -18.57 -13.54
N VAL A 463 -6.39 -18.63 -14.26
CA VAL A 463 -6.63 -17.79 -15.44
C VAL A 463 -7.07 -16.39 -15.04
N ARG A 464 -6.31 -15.37 -15.53
CA ARG A 464 -6.63 -13.95 -15.40
C ARG A 464 -6.91 -13.26 -16.74
N ILE A 465 -6.36 -13.82 -17.83
CA ILE A 465 -6.52 -13.29 -19.19
C ILE A 465 -6.94 -14.44 -20.10
N GLN A 466 -8.21 -14.45 -20.47
CA GLN A 466 -8.80 -15.52 -21.29
C GLN A 466 -8.19 -15.57 -22.69
N GLU A 467 -7.88 -14.41 -23.27
CA GLU A 467 -7.25 -14.33 -24.59
C GLU A 467 -5.97 -15.18 -24.72
N TYR A 468 -5.21 -15.34 -23.60
CA TYR A 468 -3.98 -16.14 -23.63
C TYR A 468 -4.28 -17.64 -23.62
N GLN A 469 -5.32 -18.05 -22.93
CA GLN A 469 -5.80 -19.43 -22.95
C GLN A 469 -6.29 -19.81 -24.34
N ASP A 470 -7.17 -18.98 -24.92
CA ASP A 470 -7.71 -19.20 -26.25
C ASP A 470 -6.60 -19.28 -27.30
N ALA A 471 -5.58 -18.40 -27.20
CA ALA A 471 -4.43 -18.42 -28.10
C ALA A 471 -3.59 -19.69 -27.95
N PHE A 472 -3.43 -20.20 -26.73
CA PHE A 472 -2.70 -21.45 -26.49
C PHE A 472 -3.48 -22.68 -27.01
N GLU A 473 -4.78 -22.74 -26.79
CA GLU A 473 -5.65 -23.84 -27.26
C GLU A 473 -5.74 -23.90 -28.79
N GLN A 474 -5.68 -22.74 -29.46
CA GLN A 474 -5.73 -22.65 -30.92
C GLN A 474 -4.38 -22.95 -31.59
N GLN A 475 -3.28 -22.98 -30.84
CA GLN A 475 -1.96 -23.25 -31.40
C GLN A 475 -1.80 -24.74 -31.72
N ALA A 476 -1.28 -25.05 -32.90
CA ALA A 476 -0.91 -26.41 -33.24
C ALA A 476 0.32 -26.91 -32.44
N PRO A 477 0.37 -28.17 -32.02
CA PRO A 477 1.58 -28.74 -31.40
C PRO A 477 2.82 -28.64 -32.31
N PRO A 478 4.04 -28.65 -31.75
CA PRO A 478 4.34 -28.83 -30.33
C PRO A 478 4.10 -27.55 -29.50
N HIS A 479 3.49 -27.73 -28.34
CA HIS A 479 3.29 -26.62 -27.40
C HIS A 479 4.59 -26.29 -26.63
N VAL A 480 4.79 -25.04 -26.31
CA VAL A 480 5.88 -24.59 -25.42
C VAL A 480 5.37 -24.53 -24.00
N ILE A 481 5.98 -25.33 -23.13
CA ILE A 481 5.65 -25.39 -21.68
C ILE A 481 6.86 -24.85 -20.91
N LEU A 482 6.62 -23.88 -20.02
CA LEU A 482 7.62 -23.38 -19.08
C LEU A 482 7.39 -24.07 -17.73
N SER A 483 8.40 -24.71 -17.19
CA SER A 483 8.29 -25.53 -15.98
C SER A 483 9.48 -25.35 -15.05
N GLU A 484 9.24 -25.33 -13.74
CA GLU A 484 10.30 -25.42 -12.73
C GLU A 484 10.92 -26.83 -12.66
N LYS A 485 10.20 -27.83 -13.17
CA LYS A 485 10.63 -29.24 -13.14
C LYS A 485 11.23 -29.64 -14.48
N PRO A 486 12.28 -30.50 -14.47
CA PRO A 486 12.87 -31.01 -15.71
C PRO A 486 11.85 -31.82 -16.53
N CYS A 487 11.96 -31.70 -17.84
CA CYS A 487 11.16 -32.46 -18.81
C CYS A 487 12.09 -33.13 -19.85
N THR A 488 11.62 -34.20 -20.48
CA THR A 488 12.37 -34.92 -21.51
C THR A 488 12.67 -34.01 -22.70
N GLY A 489 13.94 -33.86 -23.04
CA GLY A 489 14.38 -32.93 -24.11
C GLY A 489 14.26 -31.44 -23.76
N GLY A 490 13.92 -31.11 -22.51
CA GLY A 490 13.82 -29.73 -22.04
C GLY A 490 15.18 -29.06 -21.93
N ARG A 491 15.22 -27.78 -22.23
CA ARG A 491 16.41 -26.92 -22.08
C ARG A 491 16.18 -25.93 -20.93
N VAL A 492 17.16 -25.83 -20.03
CA VAL A 492 17.16 -24.86 -18.96
C VAL A 492 17.49 -23.46 -19.52
N VAL A 493 16.66 -22.50 -19.21
CA VAL A 493 16.92 -21.06 -19.44
C VAL A 493 16.58 -20.33 -18.17
N SER A 494 17.58 -19.70 -17.57
CA SER A 494 17.45 -19.08 -16.25
C SER A 494 17.13 -20.13 -15.17
N ASP A 495 15.95 -20.05 -14.56
CA ASP A 495 15.43 -20.92 -13.52
C ASP A 495 14.31 -21.86 -14.00
N LEU A 496 13.96 -21.80 -15.29
CA LEU A 496 12.88 -22.61 -15.88
C LEU A 496 13.40 -23.51 -16.99
N TYR A 497 12.69 -24.62 -17.18
CA TYR A 497 12.82 -25.51 -18.33
C TYR A 497 11.85 -25.10 -19.43
N ILE A 498 12.37 -24.95 -20.65
CA ILE A 498 11.56 -24.84 -21.87
C ILE A 498 11.34 -26.24 -22.42
N CYS A 499 10.11 -26.74 -22.29
CA CYS A 499 9.68 -28.07 -22.72
C CYS A 499 8.89 -27.95 -24.02
N ARG A 500 9.14 -28.90 -24.95
CA ARG A 500 8.40 -29.04 -26.23
C ARG A 500 8.03 -30.50 -26.41
N PRO A 501 6.96 -30.98 -25.72
CA PRO A 501 6.50 -32.37 -25.80
C PRO A 501 5.94 -32.73 -27.17
#